data_0992f1d90b952498b98a830a6fbc8be2
#
_entry.id   0992f1d90b952498b98a830a6fbc8be2
#
_cell.length_a   1.000
_cell.length_b   1.000
_cell.length_c   1.000
_cell.angle_alpha   90.00
_cell.angle_beta   90.00
_cell.angle_gamma   90.00
#
_symmetry.space_group_name_H-M   'P 1'
#
loop_
_entity.id
_entity.type
_entity.pdbx_description
1 polymer ?
#
loop_
_entity_poly.entity_id
_entity_poly.type
_entity_poly.pdbx_seq_one_letter_code
_entity_poly.pdbx_strand_id
1 'polypeptide(L)'
;MEDAKEAVPLLDVEKRIHHASRPGLRIAEFTITPMQKIPWHCHSAAQDTFLVLEGQIRLFLRDPKEEVRLAPGETRSVLPKRPHLVTNGGETAATFLVIHFGEYDFIPLT
;
A
#
# COMPACT_ATOMS: atom_id res chain seq x y z
N MET A 1 -18.02 15.28 -3.88
CA MET A 1 -16.78 15.89 -4.27
C MET A 1 -15.63 15.26 -3.50
N GLU A 2 -14.61 15.14 -4.19
CA GLU A 2 -13.38 14.61 -3.68
C GLU A 2 -12.74 15.59 -2.72
N ASP A 3 -12.46 15.24 -1.53
CA ASP A 3 -11.74 16.17 -0.66
C ASP A 3 -10.23 16.00 -0.83
N ALA A 4 -9.47 16.91 -0.25
CA ALA A 4 -8.04 16.95 -0.44
C ALA A 4 -7.34 15.69 0.06
N LYS A 5 -7.92 15.01 1.04
CA LYS A 5 -7.33 13.79 1.58
C LYS A 5 -7.48 12.63 0.61
N GLU A 6 -8.54 12.66 -0.18
CA GLU A 6 -8.75 11.63 -1.17
C GLU A 6 -7.93 11.90 -2.43
N ALA A 7 -7.50 13.13 -2.61
CA ALA A 7 -6.71 13.52 -3.76
C ALA A 7 -5.24 13.26 -3.50
N VAL A 8 -4.92 12.02 -3.16
CA VAL A 8 -3.53 11.64 -2.95
C VAL A 8 -2.75 11.75 -4.24
N PRO A 9 -1.43 11.79 -4.16
CA PRO A 9 -0.61 11.85 -5.37
C PRO A 9 -0.99 10.77 -6.34
N LEU A 10 -0.91 11.09 -7.63
CA LEU A 10 -1.11 10.10 -8.67
C LEU A 10 -0.03 9.05 -8.53
N LEU A 11 -0.44 7.82 -8.34
CA LEU A 11 0.47 6.71 -8.25
C LEU A 11 0.56 6.04 -9.60
N ASP A 12 1.76 5.59 -9.95
CA ASP A 12 1.96 4.85 -11.19
C ASP A 12 1.61 3.40 -10.92
N VAL A 13 0.31 3.12 -10.94
CA VAL A 13 -0.21 1.78 -10.73
C VAL A 13 -1.10 1.42 -11.91
N GLU A 14 -1.19 0.14 -12.20
CA GLU A 14 -1.98 -0.33 -13.32
C GLU A 14 -3.46 -0.18 -13.07
N LYS A 15 -3.87 -0.38 -11.82
CA LYS A 15 -5.28 -0.35 -11.48
C LYS A 15 -5.44 0.00 -10.01
N ARG A 16 -6.48 0.76 -9.71
CA ARG A 16 -6.79 1.16 -8.33
C ARG A 16 -8.31 1.14 -8.15
N ILE A 17 -8.78 0.38 -7.18
CA ILE A 17 -10.19 0.26 -6.88
C ILE A 17 -10.40 0.61 -5.41
N HIS A 18 -11.34 1.52 -5.15
CA HIS A 18 -11.75 1.81 -3.78
C HIS A 18 -12.93 0.93 -3.42
N HIS A 19 -12.77 0.10 -2.40
CA HIS A 19 -13.84 -0.79 -1.96
C HIS A 19 -14.64 -0.19 -0.82
N ALA A 20 -13.99 0.55 0.08
CA ALA A 20 -14.66 1.16 1.21
C ALA A 20 -13.87 2.37 1.68
N SER A 21 -14.60 3.37 2.17
CA SER A 21 -13.97 4.54 2.78
C SER A 21 -14.93 5.06 3.84
N ARG A 22 -14.51 5.01 5.09
CA ARG A 22 -15.24 5.47 6.24
C ARG A 22 -14.27 6.16 7.18
N PRO A 23 -14.75 6.99 8.10
CA PRO A 23 -13.82 7.54 9.09
C PRO A 23 -13.07 6.40 9.79
N GLY A 24 -11.74 6.43 9.72
CA GLY A 24 -10.91 5.43 10.36
C GLY A 24 -10.74 4.12 9.61
N LEU A 25 -11.34 3.99 8.40
CA LEU A 25 -11.21 2.75 7.63
C LEU A 25 -11.21 3.03 6.14
N ARG A 26 -10.21 2.52 5.45
CA ARG A 26 -10.17 2.54 3.98
C ARG A 26 -9.72 1.19 3.48
N ILE A 27 -10.34 0.71 2.42
CA ILE A 27 -9.94 -0.52 1.76
C ILE A 27 -9.79 -0.21 0.29
N ALA A 28 -8.59 -0.38 -0.22
CA ALA A 28 -8.28 -0.16 -1.63
C ALA A 28 -7.61 -1.40 -2.21
N GLU A 29 -7.83 -1.61 -3.49
CA GLU A 29 -7.20 -2.71 -4.22
C GLU A 29 -6.30 -2.10 -5.27
N PHE A 30 -5.06 -2.57 -5.33
CA PHE A 30 -4.09 -2.11 -6.31
C PHE A 30 -3.61 -3.27 -7.16
N THR A 31 -3.35 -2.97 -8.44
CA THR A 31 -2.63 -3.87 -9.32
C THR A 31 -1.40 -3.13 -9.81
N ILE A 32 -0.22 -3.74 -9.68
CA ILE A 32 1.02 -3.17 -10.15
C ILE A 32 1.73 -4.17 -11.06
N THR A 33 2.27 -3.66 -12.16
CA THR A 33 3.11 -4.46 -13.05
C THR A 33 4.50 -4.61 -12.43
N PRO A 34 5.36 -5.49 -12.98
CA PRO A 34 6.71 -5.62 -12.45
C PRO A 34 7.52 -4.33 -12.48
N MET A 35 7.15 -3.37 -13.34
CA MET A 35 7.86 -2.10 -13.46
C MET A 35 7.29 -0.99 -12.59
N GLN A 36 6.20 -1.25 -11.91
CA GLN A 36 5.50 -0.23 -11.12
C GLN A 36 5.75 -0.44 -9.64
N LYS A 37 5.53 0.64 -8.88
CA LYS A 37 5.72 0.58 -7.44
C LYS A 37 4.93 1.69 -6.77
N ILE A 38 4.64 1.50 -5.49
CA ILE A 38 4.14 2.58 -4.65
C ILE A 38 5.37 3.09 -3.89
N PRO A 39 5.80 4.32 -4.16
CA PRO A 39 7.10 4.79 -3.65
C PRO A 39 7.12 4.95 -2.13
N TRP A 40 8.29 5.21 -1.61
CA TRP A 40 8.49 5.38 -0.17
C TRP A 40 7.52 6.40 0.41
N HIS A 41 6.82 6.00 1.44
CA HIS A 41 5.89 6.88 2.14
C HIS A 41 5.63 6.33 3.54
N CYS A 42 4.92 7.12 4.34
CA CYS A 42 4.38 6.64 5.61
C CYS A 42 3.04 7.32 5.85
N HIS A 43 2.34 6.86 6.85
CA HIS A 43 1.08 7.44 7.30
C HIS A 43 1.26 7.86 8.75
N SER A 44 0.73 9.04 9.12
CA SER A 44 0.96 9.53 10.47
C SER A 44 0.17 8.79 11.53
N ALA A 45 -1.04 8.34 11.20
CA ALA A 45 -1.93 7.70 12.18
C ALA A 45 -2.53 6.38 11.71
N ALA A 46 -2.45 6.06 10.42
CA ALA A 46 -3.08 4.86 9.90
C ALA A 46 -2.11 3.69 9.88
N GLN A 47 -2.62 2.51 10.25
CA GLN A 47 -1.92 1.26 10.08
C GLN A 47 -2.33 0.64 8.76
N ASP A 48 -1.37 0.18 7.97
CA ASP A 48 -1.64 -0.53 6.73
C ASP A 48 -1.60 -2.02 6.96
N THR A 49 -2.56 -2.73 6.37
CA THR A 49 -2.47 -4.18 6.28
C THR A 49 -2.57 -4.56 4.82
N PHE A 50 -1.55 -5.23 4.32
CA PHE A 50 -1.47 -5.71 2.95
C PHE A 50 -1.93 -7.16 2.89
N LEU A 51 -2.78 -7.49 1.91
CA LEU A 51 -3.21 -8.86 1.65
C LEU A 51 -3.07 -9.11 0.17
N VAL A 52 -2.23 -10.06 -0.23
CA VAL A 52 -2.00 -10.34 -1.64
C VAL A 52 -3.10 -11.26 -2.14
N LEU A 53 -3.69 -10.90 -3.29
CA LEU A 53 -4.71 -11.69 -3.95
C LEU A 53 -4.10 -12.49 -5.10
N GLU A 54 -3.16 -11.89 -5.84
CA GLU A 54 -2.60 -12.49 -7.04
C GLU A 54 -1.20 -11.98 -7.24
N GLY A 55 -0.30 -12.83 -7.71
CA GLY A 55 1.09 -12.44 -7.91
C GLY A 55 1.84 -12.36 -6.58
N GLN A 56 2.88 -11.56 -6.54
CA GLN A 56 3.70 -11.40 -5.34
C GLN A 56 4.08 -9.95 -5.17
N ILE A 57 4.10 -9.46 -3.95
CA ILE A 57 4.62 -8.14 -3.65
C ILE A 57 5.84 -8.27 -2.75
N ARG A 58 6.64 -7.22 -2.76
CA ARG A 58 7.86 -7.14 -1.96
C ARG A 58 7.85 -5.79 -1.28
N LEU A 59 7.80 -5.84 0.04
CA LEU A 59 7.75 -4.64 0.86
C LEU A 59 9.14 -4.36 1.40
N PHE A 60 9.55 -3.10 1.32
CA PHE A 60 10.75 -2.63 1.98
C PHE A 60 10.33 -1.68 3.07
N LEU A 61 10.89 -1.87 4.25
CA LEU A 61 10.55 -1.07 5.42
C LEU A 61 11.83 -0.47 6.00
N ARG A 62 11.67 0.62 6.74
CA ARG A 62 12.77 1.27 7.46
C ARG A 62 12.42 1.31 8.94
N ASP A 63 13.46 1.51 9.75
CA ASP A 63 13.37 1.83 11.16
C ASP A 63 12.59 0.78 11.96
N PRO A 64 13.04 -0.49 11.95
CA PRO A 64 14.29 -0.99 11.39
C PRO A 64 14.13 -1.39 9.93
N LYS A 65 15.26 -1.50 9.24
CA LYS A 65 15.31 -1.93 7.85
C LYS A 65 14.88 -3.38 7.75
N GLU A 66 13.94 -3.63 6.85
CA GLU A 66 13.37 -4.98 6.70
C GLU A 66 12.86 -5.14 5.28
N GLU A 67 12.90 -6.38 4.79
CA GLU A 67 12.32 -6.73 3.50
C GLU A 67 11.38 -7.90 3.71
N VAL A 68 10.17 -7.82 3.14
CA VAL A 68 9.14 -8.84 3.30
C VAL A 68 8.60 -9.19 1.93
N ARG A 69 8.49 -10.48 1.65
CA ARG A 69 7.84 -10.97 0.43
C ARG A 69 6.51 -11.59 0.81
N LEU A 70 5.47 -11.26 0.06
CA LEU A 70 4.13 -11.80 0.31
C LEU A 70 3.61 -12.46 -0.96
N ALA A 71 3.13 -13.68 -0.80
CA ALA A 71 2.47 -14.47 -1.84
C ALA A 71 0.96 -14.43 -1.62
N PRO A 72 0.15 -14.93 -2.56
CA PRO A 72 -1.31 -14.88 -2.42
C PRO A 72 -1.77 -15.48 -1.09
N GLY A 73 -2.67 -14.77 -0.41
CA GLY A 73 -3.21 -15.16 0.88
C GLY A 73 -2.39 -14.72 2.07
N GLU A 74 -1.19 -14.19 1.85
CA GLU A 74 -0.33 -13.73 2.94
C GLU A 74 -0.57 -12.26 3.24
N THR A 75 -0.33 -11.89 4.49
CA THR A 75 -0.59 -10.53 4.97
C THR A 75 0.61 -10.00 5.74
N ARG A 76 0.67 -8.67 5.77
CA ARG A 76 1.62 -7.96 6.62
C ARG A 76 1.02 -6.62 7.01
N SER A 77 1.12 -6.29 8.30
CA SER A 77 0.71 -4.97 8.80
C SER A 77 1.92 -4.10 9.02
N VAL A 78 1.77 -2.82 8.69
CA VAL A 78 2.80 -1.80 8.86
C VAL A 78 2.23 -0.74 9.78
N LEU A 79 2.93 -0.49 10.90
CA LEU A 79 2.45 0.44 11.90
C LEU A 79 2.52 1.89 11.42
N PRO A 80 1.74 2.79 12.04
CA PRO A 80 1.83 4.21 11.71
C PRO A 80 3.26 4.72 11.81
N LYS A 81 3.58 5.68 10.94
CA LYS A 81 4.88 6.36 10.89
C LYS A 81 6.02 5.52 10.36
N ARG A 82 5.81 4.25 10.10
CA ARG A 82 6.89 3.42 9.58
C ARG A 82 7.01 3.55 8.07
N PRO A 83 8.16 4.01 7.56
CA PRO A 83 8.34 4.15 6.11
C PRO A 83 8.30 2.82 5.39
N HIS A 84 7.66 2.81 4.23
CA HIS A 84 7.60 1.59 3.43
C HIS A 84 7.51 1.90 1.95
N LEU A 85 7.96 0.92 1.16
CA LEU A 85 7.97 0.94 -0.30
C LEU A 85 7.34 -0.37 -0.76
N VAL A 86 6.40 -0.30 -1.68
CA VAL A 86 5.73 -1.50 -2.21
C VAL A 86 6.19 -1.73 -3.63
N THR A 87 6.74 -2.91 -3.90
CA THR A 87 7.19 -3.28 -5.23
C THR A 87 6.57 -4.61 -5.62
N ASN A 88 6.64 -4.92 -6.91
CA ASN A 88 6.25 -6.22 -7.42
C ASN A 88 7.40 -7.19 -7.18
N GLY A 89 7.12 -8.32 -6.58
CA GLY A 89 8.14 -9.31 -6.25
C GLY A 89 8.24 -10.45 -7.25
N GLY A 90 7.45 -10.41 -8.33
CA GLY A 90 7.39 -11.49 -9.30
C GLY A 90 7.59 -10.99 -10.72
N GLU A 91 7.15 -11.80 -11.68
CA GLU A 91 7.31 -11.51 -13.11
C GLU A 91 6.00 -11.17 -13.79
N THR A 92 4.90 -11.28 -13.07
CA THR A 92 3.56 -10.95 -13.57
C THR A 92 2.96 -9.85 -12.69
N ALA A 93 1.86 -9.26 -13.14
CA ALA A 93 1.16 -8.25 -12.35
C ALA A 93 0.75 -8.81 -10.99
N ALA A 94 0.81 -7.98 -9.98
CA ALA A 94 0.39 -8.34 -8.63
C ALA A 94 -0.82 -7.52 -8.24
N THR A 95 -1.80 -8.17 -7.62
CA THR A 95 -3.00 -7.52 -7.12
C THR A 95 -3.10 -7.78 -5.62
N PHE A 96 -3.34 -6.71 -4.87
CA PHE A 96 -3.36 -6.80 -3.42
C PHE A 96 -4.31 -5.76 -2.83
N LEU A 97 -4.83 -6.09 -1.66
CA LEU A 97 -5.63 -5.15 -0.89
C LEU A 97 -4.74 -4.42 0.09
N VAL A 98 -5.06 -3.16 0.32
CA VAL A 98 -4.47 -2.38 1.40
C VAL A 98 -5.61 -1.89 2.27
N ILE A 99 -5.55 -2.27 3.54
CA ILE A 99 -6.55 -1.89 4.51
C ILE A 99 -5.91 -0.89 5.47
N HIS A 100 -6.46 0.33 5.49
CA HIS A 100 -5.96 1.38 6.37
C HIS A 100 -6.88 1.50 7.57
N PHE A 101 -6.33 1.33 8.76
CA PHE A 101 -7.04 1.58 10.02
C PHE A 101 -6.47 2.83 10.65
N GLY A 102 -7.32 3.79 10.94
CA GLY A 102 -6.92 5.07 11.48
C GLY A 102 -7.16 6.18 10.47
N GLU A 103 -6.94 7.41 10.88
CA GLU A 103 -7.13 8.53 9.99
C GLU A 103 -6.07 8.52 8.91
N TYR A 104 -6.51 8.56 7.65
CA TYR A 104 -5.62 8.37 6.52
C TYR A 104 -4.96 9.69 6.08
N ASP A 105 -3.66 9.60 5.84
CA ASP A 105 -2.92 10.59 5.10
C ASP A 105 -1.84 9.87 4.31
N PHE A 106 -1.16 10.57 3.44
CA PHE A 106 -0.09 10.00 2.64
C PHE A 106 1.09 10.97 2.67
N ILE A 107 2.18 10.54 3.28
CA ILE A 107 3.37 11.38 3.45
C ILE A 107 4.48 10.82 2.57
N PRO A 108 4.76 11.45 1.41
CA PRO A 108 5.84 10.97 0.54
C PRO A 108 7.19 11.12 1.21
N LEU A 109 8.07 10.16 0.95
CA LEU A 109 9.43 10.16 1.47
C LEU A 109 10.41 9.93 0.32
N THR A 110 11.67 10.16 0.58
CA THR A 110 12.70 9.91 -0.43
C THR A 110 13.65 8.81 -0.02
#